data_3ff30b3da172b9244a3f28e0160c7c16
#
_entry.id   3ff30b3da172b9244a3f28e0160c7c16
#
_cell.length_a   1.000
_cell.length_b   1.000
_cell.length_c   1.000
_cell.angle_alpha   90.00
_cell.angle_beta   90.00
_cell.angle_gamma   90.00
#
_symmetry.space_group_name_H-M   'P 1'
#
loop_
_entity.id
_entity.type
_entity.pdbx_description
1 polymer ?
#
loop_
_entity_poly.entity_id
_entity_poly.type
_entity_poly.pdbx_seq_one_letter_code
_entity_poly.pdbx_strand_id
1 'polypeptide(L)'
;KPGLKILFYGKPGTGKSQTAAILGNELKSQVYRIDLSQVVSKYIGETEKNLSKVFDIAEYKNWILFFDEGDALFGKRTALNSSNDRYANQEVAYLLQRIEDFAGIIILSTNLKDNIDTAFLRRFHIITEFVLPDIKQRGQIWLKLLSEIKSCKVQLSKTEYEEISKTELSGGAITNVVNYSLLKANYYKKPIKIEIVKEGIIRELRKENRLTSL
;
A
#
# COMPACT_ATOMS: atom_id res chain seq x y z
N LYS A 1 -11.63 17.27 -20.19
CA LYS A 1 -11.54 17.80 -18.81
C LYS A 1 -10.28 17.23 -18.19
N PRO A 2 -9.47 17.99 -17.45
CA PRO A 2 -8.33 17.41 -16.74
C PRO A 2 -8.81 16.40 -15.70
N GLY A 3 -8.24 15.21 -15.70
CA GLY A 3 -8.55 14.18 -14.71
C GLY A 3 -8.00 14.53 -13.34
N LEU A 4 -8.44 13.82 -12.30
CA LEU A 4 -8.00 14.01 -10.92
C LEU A 4 -6.77 13.15 -10.63
N LYS A 5 -5.66 13.76 -10.20
CA LYS A 5 -4.42 13.09 -9.82
C LYS A 5 -4.21 13.19 -8.31
N ILE A 6 -4.05 12.07 -7.66
CA ILE A 6 -3.91 11.95 -6.21
C ILE A 6 -2.60 11.21 -5.90
N LEU A 7 -1.82 11.74 -4.96
CA LEU A 7 -0.63 11.09 -4.44
C LEU A 7 -0.88 10.62 -3.01
N PHE A 8 -0.71 9.32 -2.77
CA PHE A 8 -0.65 8.72 -1.44
C PHE A 8 0.80 8.38 -1.11
N TYR A 9 1.33 8.94 -0.02
CA TYR A 9 2.68 8.61 0.42
C TYR A 9 2.71 8.27 1.91
N GLY A 10 3.70 7.48 2.32
CA GLY A 10 3.88 7.06 3.70
C GLY A 10 4.33 5.62 3.83
N LYS A 11 4.65 5.20 5.05
CA LYS A 11 5.22 3.87 5.34
C LYS A 11 4.34 2.73 4.81
N PRO A 12 4.93 1.56 4.49
CA PRO A 12 4.17 0.37 4.12
C PRO A 12 3.15 -0.02 5.20
N GLY A 13 2.01 -0.58 4.78
CA GLY A 13 0.98 -1.07 5.71
C GLY A 13 0.15 0.01 6.41
N THR A 14 0.26 1.29 6.02
CA THR A 14 -0.52 2.39 6.60
C THR A 14 -1.93 2.56 6.00
N GLY A 15 -2.30 1.74 4.99
CA GLY A 15 -3.65 1.71 4.44
C GLY A 15 -3.84 2.39 3.09
N LYS A 16 -2.77 2.79 2.39
CA LYS A 16 -2.84 3.45 1.07
C LYS A 16 -3.73 2.71 0.07
N SER A 17 -3.45 1.44 -0.19
CA SER A 17 -4.21 0.61 -1.14
C SER A 17 -5.65 0.35 -0.66
N GLN A 18 -5.85 0.21 0.66
CA GLN A 18 -7.18 0.04 1.24
C GLN A 18 -8.03 1.31 1.06
N THR A 19 -7.45 2.48 1.24
CA THR A 19 -8.12 3.76 1.01
C THR A 19 -8.52 3.93 -0.45
N ALA A 20 -7.65 3.53 -1.39
CA ALA A 20 -8.00 3.54 -2.81
C ALA A 20 -9.22 2.65 -3.12
N ALA A 21 -9.29 1.44 -2.52
CA ALA A 21 -10.43 0.55 -2.66
C ALA A 21 -11.73 1.14 -2.06
N ILE A 22 -11.63 1.79 -0.90
CA ILE A 22 -12.78 2.49 -0.27
C ILE A 22 -13.27 3.63 -1.17
N LEU A 23 -12.36 4.45 -1.70
CA LEU A 23 -12.72 5.51 -2.65
C LEU A 23 -13.43 4.96 -3.90
N GLY A 24 -12.98 3.82 -4.42
CA GLY A 24 -13.65 3.15 -5.53
C GLY A 24 -15.09 2.76 -5.21
N ASN A 25 -15.31 2.20 -4.03
CA ASN A 25 -16.66 1.84 -3.56
C ASN A 25 -17.56 3.08 -3.40
N GLU A 26 -17.06 4.14 -2.77
CA GLU A 26 -17.82 5.39 -2.57
C GLU A 26 -18.17 6.07 -3.90
N LEU A 27 -17.24 6.05 -4.85
CA LEU A 27 -17.44 6.63 -6.19
C LEU A 27 -18.14 5.68 -7.15
N LYS A 28 -18.49 4.45 -6.72
CA LYS A 28 -19.08 3.39 -7.56
C LYS A 28 -18.27 3.11 -8.83
N SER A 29 -16.96 3.22 -8.72
CA SER A 29 -16.00 2.99 -9.80
C SER A 29 -15.06 1.85 -9.44
N GLN A 30 -14.75 0.99 -10.41
CA GLN A 30 -13.76 -0.06 -10.18
C GLN A 30 -12.37 0.53 -10.04
N VAL A 31 -11.59 0.01 -9.10
CA VAL A 31 -10.17 0.36 -8.93
C VAL A 31 -9.33 -0.70 -9.62
N TYR A 32 -8.58 -0.29 -10.65
CA TYR A 32 -7.65 -1.16 -11.34
C TYR A 32 -6.24 -0.89 -10.81
N ARG A 33 -5.66 -1.90 -10.12
CA ARG A 33 -4.32 -1.80 -9.51
C ARG A 33 -3.25 -2.18 -10.52
N ILE A 34 -2.25 -1.34 -10.63
CA ILE A 34 -1.04 -1.52 -11.45
C ILE A 34 0.17 -1.46 -10.53
N ASP A 35 0.94 -2.55 -10.50
CA ASP A 35 2.20 -2.62 -9.76
C ASP A 35 3.33 -2.13 -10.67
N LEU A 36 3.85 -0.95 -10.37
CA LEU A 36 4.86 -0.29 -11.19
C LEU A 36 6.23 -0.99 -11.14
N SER A 37 6.53 -1.72 -10.08
CA SER A 37 7.77 -2.49 -9.99
C SER A 37 7.84 -3.59 -11.05
N GLN A 38 6.69 -4.16 -11.41
CA GLN A 38 6.59 -5.18 -12.46
C GLN A 38 6.53 -4.60 -13.87
N VAL A 39 6.00 -3.39 -14.00
CA VAL A 39 5.87 -2.69 -15.27
C VAL A 39 7.23 -2.22 -15.79
N VAL A 40 8.02 -1.61 -14.90
CA VAL A 40 9.35 -1.04 -15.26
C VAL A 40 10.41 -2.14 -15.48
N SER A 41 10.20 -3.35 -14.93
CA SER A 41 11.19 -4.44 -14.96
C SER A 41 11.05 -5.43 -16.12
N LYS A 42 9.91 -5.46 -16.82
CA LYS A 42 9.58 -6.53 -17.79
C LYS A 42 9.35 -6.01 -19.20
N TYR A 43 10.34 -6.09 -20.08
CA TYR A 43 10.18 -5.99 -21.54
C TYR A 43 9.92 -4.60 -22.16
N ILE A 44 10.95 -4.10 -22.79
CA ILE A 44 10.99 -2.92 -23.68
C ILE A 44 9.99 -3.10 -24.83
N GLY A 45 9.08 -2.13 -25.02
CA GLY A 45 8.19 -2.05 -26.18
C GLY A 45 6.83 -2.75 -26.07
N GLU A 46 6.68 -3.90 -25.40
CA GLU A 46 5.38 -4.51 -25.14
C GLU A 46 4.63 -3.82 -23.99
N THR A 47 5.39 -3.29 -23.04
CA THR A 47 4.86 -2.60 -21.84
C THR A 47 4.09 -1.35 -22.23
N GLU A 48 4.60 -0.53 -23.14
CA GLU A 48 3.91 0.69 -23.63
C GLU A 48 2.56 0.36 -24.29
N LYS A 49 2.51 -0.65 -25.14
CA LYS A 49 1.26 -1.07 -25.80
C LYS A 49 0.23 -1.61 -24.80
N ASN A 50 0.68 -2.38 -23.80
CA ASN A 50 -0.20 -2.94 -22.78
C ASN A 50 -0.73 -1.84 -21.84
N LEU A 51 0.13 -0.92 -21.44
CA LEU A 51 -0.28 0.24 -20.64
C LEU A 51 -1.27 1.13 -21.41
N SER A 52 -1.01 1.43 -22.69
CA SER A 52 -1.94 2.21 -23.52
C SER A 52 -3.34 1.58 -23.50
N LYS A 53 -3.45 0.27 -23.73
CA LYS A 53 -4.74 -0.43 -23.66
C LYS A 53 -5.42 -0.32 -22.29
N VAL A 54 -4.64 -0.40 -21.19
CA VAL A 54 -5.21 -0.25 -19.84
C VAL A 54 -5.77 1.16 -19.66
N PHE A 55 -5.06 2.20 -20.08
CA PHE A 55 -5.55 3.58 -20.01
C PHE A 55 -6.82 3.77 -20.84
N ASP A 56 -6.83 3.27 -22.08
CA ASP A 56 -7.99 3.38 -23.00
C ASP A 56 -9.23 2.66 -22.44
N ILE A 57 -9.06 1.46 -21.87
CA ILE A 57 -10.15 0.71 -21.22
C ILE A 57 -10.61 1.43 -19.96
N ALA A 58 -9.69 1.93 -19.15
CA ALA A 58 -10.01 2.63 -17.92
C ALA A 58 -10.78 3.93 -18.18
N GLU A 59 -10.45 4.65 -19.24
CA GLU A 59 -11.16 5.86 -19.67
C GLU A 59 -12.58 5.53 -20.15
N TYR A 60 -12.73 4.51 -20.98
CA TYR A 60 -14.04 4.04 -21.45
C TYR A 60 -14.95 3.56 -20.32
N LYS A 61 -14.38 2.85 -19.34
CA LYS A 61 -15.12 2.25 -18.22
C LYS A 61 -15.22 3.15 -16.99
N ASN A 62 -14.65 4.34 -17.02
CA ASN A 62 -14.51 5.23 -15.85
C ASN A 62 -13.86 4.55 -14.63
N TRP A 63 -12.83 3.75 -14.86
CA TRP A 63 -12.08 3.13 -13.77
C TRP A 63 -11.16 4.13 -13.07
N ILE A 64 -10.90 3.88 -11.79
CA ILE A 64 -9.83 4.54 -11.05
C ILE A 64 -8.55 3.71 -11.28
N LEU A 65 -7.51 4.35 -11.80
CA LEU A 65 -6.20 3.71 -11.93
C LEU A 65 -5.41 3.92 -10.62
N PHE A 66 -5.07 2.82 -9.96
CA PHE A 66 -4.24 2.84 -8.76
C PHE A 66 -2.85 2.29 -9.07
N PHE A 67 -1.87 3.19 -9.17
CA PHE A 67 -0.47 2.85 -9.38
C PHE A 67 0.20 2.65 -8.03
N ASP A 68 0.59 1.41 -7.75
CA ASP A 68 1.30 1.05 -6.53
C ASP A 68 2.81 0.96 -6.77
N GLU A 69 3.60 1.09 -5.71
CA GLU A 69 5.06 1.09 -5.77
C GLU A 69 5.65 2.16 -6.70
N GLY A 70 5.09 3.38 -6.61
CA GLY A 70 5.55 4.55 -7.37
C GLY A 70 7.03 4.87 -7.21
N ASP A 71 7.68 4.32 -6.19
CA ASP A 71 9.12 4.43 -5.97
C ASP A 71 9.93 3.96 -7.19
N ALA A 72 9.39 3.01 -7.95
CA ALA A 72 10.00 2.51 -9.18
C ALA A 72 10.13 3.59 -10.28
N LEU A 73 9.25 4.59 -10.27
CA LEU A 73 9.30 5.71 -11.23
C LEU A 73 10.29 6.80 -10.84
N PHE A 74 10.60 6.90 -9.53
CA PHE A 74 11.36 8.01 -8.96
C PHE A 74 12.73 7.59 -8.44
N GLY A 75 13.11 6.30 -8.61
CA GLY A 75 14.45 5.81 -8.30
C GLY A 75 15.49 6.74 -8.93
N LYS A 76 16.62 6.97 -8.24
CA LYS A 76 17.69 7.84 -8.71
C LYS A 76 17.92 7.56 -10.18
N ARG A 77 17.75 8.60 -11.02
CA ARG A 77 18.15 8.56 -12.42
C ARG A 77 19.61 8.13 -12.42
N THR A 78 19.86 6.86 -12.66
CA THR A 78 21.20 6.32 -12.79
C THR A 78 21.87 7.09 -13.92
N ALA A 79 23.07 7.57 -13.68
CA ALA A 79 23.86 8.21 -14.72
C ALA A 79 23.86 7.27 -15.95
N LEU A 80 23.60 7.83 -17.12
CA LEU A 80 23.41 7.13 -18.41
C LEU A 80 24.67 6.33 -18.79
N ASN A 81 24.83 5.15 -18.23
CA ASN A 81 25.99 4.30 -18.47
C ASN A 81 25.70 3.12 -19.41
N SER A 82 24.42 2.87 -19.74
CA SER A 82 24.05 1.80 -20.67
C SER A 82 22.87 2.18 -21.57
N SER A 83 22.73 1.47 -22.71
CA SER A 83 21.58 1.61 -23.59
C SER A 83 20.26 1.25 -22.89
N ASN A 84 20.28 0.30 -21.95
CA ASN A 84 19.11 -0.10 -21.17
C ASN A 84 18.59 1.03 -20.29
N ASP A 85 19.47 1.90 -19.75
CA ASP A 85 19.07 3.04 -18.92
C ASP A 85 18.33 4.10 -19.73
N ARG A 86 18.64 4.27 -21.01
CA ARG A 86 17.94 5.19 -21.91
C ARG A 86 16.50 4.72 -22.16
N TYR A 87 16.30 3.43 -22.42
CA TYR A 87 14.98 2.87 -22.68
C TYR A 87 14.10 2.92 -21.41
N ALA A 88 14.65 2.57 -20.25
CA ALA A 88 13.92 2.68 -18.97
C ALA A 88 13.47 4.12 -18.68
N ASN A 89 14.32 5.10 -18.92
CA ASN A 89 13.97 6.51 -18.77
C ASN A 89 12.88 6.96 -19.77
N GLN A 90 12.87 6.42 -20.99
CA GLN A 90 11.87 6.74 -22.01
C GLN A 90 10.49 6.15 -21.63
N GLU A 91 10.45 4.91 -21.16
CA GLU A 91 9.21 4.26 -20.65
C GLU A 91 8.61 5.02 -19.46
N VAL A 92 9.46 5.42 -18.52
CA VAL A 92 9.02 6.24 -17.36
C VAL A 92 8.48 7.58 -17.86
N ALA A 93 9.13 8.26 -18.79
CA ALA A 93 8.66 9.53 -19.35
C ALA A 93 7.31 9.36 -20.06
N TYR A 94 7.14 8.30 -20.86
CA TYR A 94 5.88 7.96 -21.51
C TYR A 94 4.75 7.74 -20.48
N LEU A 95 5.02 6.93 -19.46
CA LEU A 95 4.03 6.66 -18.42
C LEU A 95 3.63 7.92 -17.67
N LEU A 96 4.60 8.78 -17.31
CA LEU A 96 4.33 10.05 -16.65
C LEU A 96 3.45 10.95 -17.51
N GLN A 97 3.70 11.01 -18.82
CA GLN A 97 2.87 11.77 -19.75
C GLN A 97 1.45 11.21 -19.82
N ARG A 98 1.29 9.87 -19.92
CA ARG A 98 -0.03 9.23 -19.93
C ARG A 98 -0.81 9.46 -18.64
N ILE A 99 -0.13 9.47 -17.48
CA ILE A 99 -0.73 9.83 -16.20
C ILE A 99 -1.25 11.27 -16.22
N GLU A 100 -0.52 12.20 -16.84
CA GLU A 100 -0.95 13.60 -16.93
C GLU A 100 -2.17 13.76 -17.84
N ASP A 101 -2.16 13.11 -18.98
CA ASP A 101 -3.19 13.26 -20.02
C ASP A 101 -4.49 12.53 -19.69
N PHE A 102 -4.46 11.55 -18.78
CA PHE A 102 -5.63 10.74 -18.44
C PHE A 102 -6.76 11.59 -17.85
N ALA A 103 -7.94 11.51 -18.45
CA ALA A 103 -9.11 12.31 -18.06
C ALA A 103 -9.85 11.79 -16.81
N GLY A 104 -9.53 10.58 -16.34
CA GLY A 104 -10.14 9.95 -15.17
C GLY A 104 -9.40 10.23 -13.86
N ILE A 105 -9.61 9.36 -12.87
CA ILE A 105 -8.99 9.44 -11.56
C ILE A 105 -7.75 8.53 -11.52
N ILE A 106 -6.63 9.12 -11.15
CA ILE A 106 -5.38 8.40 -10.89
C ILE A 106 -4.98 8.58 -9.44
N ILE A 107 -4.63 7.49 -8.80
CA ILE A 107 -4.01 7.46 -7.48
C ILE A 107 -2.63 6.83 -7.62
N LEU A 108 -1.59 7.57 -7.30
CA LEU A 108 -0.22 7.06 -7.23
C LEU A 108 0.14 6.83 -5.76
N SER A 109 0.67 5.64 -5.46
CA SER A 109 1.11 5.25 -4.11
C SER A 109 2.62 5.08 -4.07
N THR A 110 3.28 5.70 -3.09
CA THR A 110 4.73 5.60 -2.87
C THR A 110 5.05 5.48 -1.38
N ASN A 111 6.16 4.85 -1.05
CA ASN A 111 6.68 4.78 0.30
C ASN A 111 7.67 5.93 0.59
N LEU A 112 8.24 6.56 -0.45
CA LEU A 112 9.33 7.51 -0.37
C LEU A 112 8.97 8.84 -1.08
N LYS A 113 8.38 9.78 -0.34
CA LYS A 113 8.07 11.11 -0.90
C LYS A 113 9.31 11.89 -1.33
N ASP A 114 10.40 11.75 -0.58
CA ASP A 114 11.62 12.54 -0.80
C ASP A 114 12.33 12.21 -2.12
N ASN A 115 11.99 11.09 -2.74
CA ASN A 115 12.50 10.70 -4.05
C ASN A 115 11.72 11.32 -5.22
N ILE A 116 10.57 11.96 -4.94
CA ILE A 116 9.75 12.57 -5.97
C ILE A 116 10.24 13.99 -6.25
N ASP A 117 10.55 14.28 -7.50
CA ASP A 117 10.89 15.64 -7.95
C ASP A 117 9.75 16.61 -7.61
N THR A 118 10.11 17.77 -7.06
CA THR A 118 9.16 18.85 -6.72
C THR A 118 8.37 19.33 -7.93
N ALA A 119 8.94 19.30 -9.13
CA ALA A 119 8.24 19.64 -10.37
C ALA A 119 7.14 18.62 -10.68
N PHE A 120 7.34 17.35 -10.33
CA PHE A 120 6.31 16.32 -10.49
C PHE A 120 5.22 16.40 -9.42
N LEU A 121 5.56 16.74 -8.18
CA LEU A 121 4.57 16.95 -7.11
C LEU A 121 3.52 18.01 -7.47
N ARG A 122 3.88 19.03 -8.21
CA ARG A 122 2.96 20.09 -8.65
C ARG A 122 1.85 19.62 -9.58
N ARG A 123 1.96 18.41 -10.13
CA ARG A 123 0.97 17.81 -11.05
C ARG A 123 -0.15 17.08 -10.31
N PHE A 124 0.02 16.84 -9.01
CA PHE A 124 -1.02 16.24 -8.18
C PHE A 124 -1.94 17.30 -7.60
N HIS A 125 -3.24 17.05 -7.73
CA HIS A 125 -4.29 17.92 -7.18
C HIS A 125 -4.46 17.70 -5.67
N ILE A 126 -4.23 16.46 -5.22
CA ILE A 126 -4.34 16.05 -3.82
C ILE A 126 -3.09 15.25 -3.45
N ILE A 127 -2.47 15.61 -2.32
CA ILE A 127 -1.32 14.88 -1.77
C ILE A 127 -1.68 14.52 -0.32
N THR A 128 -1.72 13.23 -0.01
CA THR A 128 -2.12 12.72 1.30
C THR A 128 -1.01 11.89 1.92
N GLU A 129 -0.63 12.27 3.14
CA GLU A 129 0.30 11.49 3.96
C GLU A 129 -0.43 10.40 4.75
N PHE A 130 0.11 9.19 4.69
CA PHE A 130 -0.33 8.05 5.48
C PHE A 130 0.66 7.80 6.61
N VAL A 131 0.34 8.29 7.79
CA VAL A 131 1.15 8.12 8.99
C VAL A 131 0.86 6.79 9.70
N LEU A 132 1.78 6.35 10.55
CA LEU A 132 1.51 5.22 11.43
C LEU A 132 0.36 5.56 12.40
N PRO A 133 -0.52 4.59 12.71
CA PRO A 133 -1.61 4.82 13.63
C PRO A 133 -1.08 5.11 15.04
N ASP A 134 -1.73 6.03 15.74
CA ASP A 134 -1.48 6.28 17.17
C ASP A 134 -1.99 5.12 18.05
N ILE A 135 -1.71 5.17 19.35
CA ILE A 135 -2.11 4.11 20.31
C ILE A 135 -3.62 3.86 20.26
N LYS A 136 -4.42 4.92 20.19
CA LYS A 136 -5.87 4.84 20.17
C LYS A 136 -6.40 4.22 18.88
N GLN A 137 -5.85 4.63 17.77
CA GLN A 137 -6.15 4.07 16.45
C GLN A 137 -5.74 2.61 16.35
N ARG A 138 -4.53 2.24 16.87
CA ARG A 138 -4.13 0.83 16.93
C ARG A 138 -5.08 -0.02 17.74
N GLY A 139 -5.53 0.50 18.90
CA GLY A 139 -6.56 -0.17 19.71
C GLY A 139 -7.85 -0.44 18.95
N GLN A 140 -8.31 0.52 18.16
CA GLN A 140 -9.49 0.36 17.31
C GLN A 140 -9.27 -0.69 16.20
N ILE A 141 -8.07 -0.71 15.58
CA ILE A 141 -7.73 -1.70 14.56
C ILE A 141 -7.71 -3.10 15.18
N TRP A 142 -7.05 -3.28 16.32
CA TRP A 142 -7.05 -4.56 17.05
C TRP A 142 -8.47 -5.06 17.37
N LEU A 143 -9.29 -4.20 17.97
CA LEU A 143 -10.67 -4.54 18.33
C LEU A 143 -11.46 -4.96 17.10
N LYS A 144 -11.40 -4.19 16.01
CA LYS A 144 -12.11 -4.49 14.78
C LYS A 144 -11.69 -5.85 14.22
N LEU A 145 -10.40 -6.06 13.96
CA LEU A 145 -9.90 -7.27 13.31
C LEU A 145 -10.15 -8.52 14.15
N LEU A 146 -9.96 -8.46 15.46
CA LEU A 146 -10.19 -9.60 16.34
C LEU A 146 -11.67 -9.89 16.54
N SER A 147 -12.56 -8.89 16.51
CA SER A 147 -14.02 -9.09 16.60
C SER A 147 -14.62 -9.71 15.33
N GLU A 148 -13.99 -9.54 14.18
CA GLU A 148 -14.43 -10.13 12.91
C GLU A 148 -14.13 -11.64 12.80
N ILE A 149 -13.31 -12.18 13.72
CA ILE A 149 -12.97 -13.61 13.74
C ILE A 149 -14.15 -14.43 14.28
N LYS A 150 -14.71 -15.27 13.39
CA LYS A 150 -15.81 -16.19 13.74
C LYS A 150 -15.40 -17.64 13.91
N SER A 151 -14.22 -18.03 13.42
CA SER A 151 -13.76 -19.42 13.34
C SER A 151 -13.13 -19.93 14.63
N CYS A 152 -12.72 -19.05 15.53
CA CYS A 152 -12.19 -19.41 16.84
C CYS A 152 -12.54 -18.34 17.89
N LYS A 153 -12.50 -18.75 19.17
CA LYS A 153 -12.79 -17.84 20.29
C LYS A 153 -11.58 -16.93 20.53
N VAL A 154 -11.82 -15.61 20.66
CA VAL A 154 -10.83 -14.65 21.13
C VAL A 154 -11.02 -14.42 22.62
N GLN A 155 -9.96 -14.59 23.41
CA GLN A 155 -9.93 -14.45 24.85
C GLN A 155 -8.87 -13.44 25.25
N LEU A 156 -9.16 -12.15 25.08
CA LEU A 156 -8.33 -11.05 25.56
C LEU A 156 -9.17 -10.15 26.48
N SER A 157 -8.58 -9.75 27.59
CA SER A 157 -9.11 -8.76 28.51
C SER A 157 -8.89 -7.34 27.97
N LYS A 158 -9.60 -6.37 28.53
CA LYS A 158 -9.43 -4.95 28.16
C LYS A 158 -7.99 -4.47 28.38
N THR A 159 -7.35 -4.88 29.46
CA THR A 159 -5.97 -4.53 29.77
C THR A 159 -4.98 -5.10 28.76
N GLU A 160 -5.22 -6.32 28.27
CA GLU A 160 -4.40 -6.94 27.23
C GLU A 160 -4.55 -6.22 25.87
N TYR A 161 -5.75 -5.77 25.51
CA TYR A 161 -5.93 -4.90 24.34
C TYR A 161 -5.16 -3.58 24.48
N GLU A 162 -5.17 -2.97 25.64
CA GLU A 162 -4.38 -1.74 25.90
C GLU A 162 -2.89 -2.02 25.81
N GLU A 163 -2.42 -3.16 26.31
CA GLU A 163 -1.00 -3.56 26.26
C GLU A 163 -0.52 -3.73 24.82
N ILE A 164 -1.19 -4.53 24.00
CA ILE A 164 -0.76 -4.76 22.61
C ILE A 164 -0.85 -3.49 21.76
N SER A 165 -1.74 -2.56 22.12
CA SER A 165 -1.87 -1.28 21.42
C SER A 165 -0.70 -0.32 21.67
N LYS A 166 0.10 -0.52 22.72
CA LYS A 166 1.29 0.29 22.99
C LYS A 166 2.41 0.01 21.97
N THR A 167 2.50 -1.20 21.45
CA THR A 167 3.49 -1.55 20.43
C THR A 167 3.21 -0.80 19.13
N GLU A 168 4.18 -0.04 18.66
CA GLU A 168 4.07 0.72 17.43
C GLU A 168 4.12 -0.21 16.21
N LEU A 169 2.97 -0.44 15.61
CA LEU A 169 2.77 -1.27 14.43
C LEU A 169 1.90 -0.53 13.40
N SER A 170 2.17 -0.78 12.12
CA SER A 170 1.26 -0.34 11.05
C SER A 170 -0.03 -1.18 11.05
N GLY A 171 -1.09 -0.68 10.42
CA GLY A 171 -2.33 -1.46 10.26
C GLY A 171 -2.11 -2.79 9.53
N GLY A 172 -1.23 -2.81 8.55
CA GLY A 172 -0.83 -4.03 7.85
C GLY A 172 -0.12 -5.03 8.75
N ALA A 173 0.81 -4.56 9.60
CA ALA A 173 1.50 -5.41 10.57
C ALA A 173 0.52 -6.00 11.59
N ILE A 174 -0.44 -5.19 12.09
CA ILE A 174 -1.52 -5.69 12.98
C ILE A 174 -2.33 -6.79 12.28
N THR A 175 -2.70 -6.59 11.01
CA THR A 175 -3.41 -7.60 10.22
C THR A 175 -2.62 -8.89 10.11
N ASN A 176 -1.31 -8.81 9.86
CA ASN A 176 -0.44 -9.99 9.80
C ASN A 176 -0.39 -10.74 11.15
N VAL A 177 -0.30 -10.03 12.26
CA VAL A 177 -0.33 -10.64 13.61
C VAL A 177 -1.66 -11.34 13.86
N VAL A 178 -2.78 -10.72 13.50
CA VAL A 178 -4.11 -11.32 13.64
C VAL A 178 -4.22 -12.59 12.80
N ASN A 179 -3.79 -12.56 11.55
CA ASN A 179 -3.79 -13.73 10.66
C ASN A 179 -2.89 -14.85 11.21
N TYR A 180 -1.69 -14.51 11.69
CA TYR A 180 -0.82 -15.49 12.34
C TYR A 180 -1.49 -16.12 13.57
N SER A 181 -2.10 -15.29 14.43
CA SER A 181 -2.77 -15.74 15.64
C SER A 181 -3.94 -16.68 15.33
N LEU A 182 -4.70 -16.34 14.29
CA LEU A 182 -5.82 -17.14 13.80
C LEU A 182 -5.36 -18.51 13.28
N LEU A 183 -4.32 -18.54 12.42
CA LEU A 183 -3.77 -19.78 11.88
C LEU A 183 -3.25 -20.69 12.99
N LYS A 184 -2.53 -20.13 13.95
CA LYS A 184 -1.97 -20.87 15.08
C LYS A 184 -3.07 -21.41 16.01
N ALA A 185 -4.06 -20.60 16.34
CA ALA A 185 -5.20 -21.00 17.15
C ALA A 185 -6.00 -22.14 16.50
N ASN A 186 -6.26 -22.06 15.20
CA ASN A 186 -6.94 -23.11 14.45
C ASN A 186 -6.13 -24.40 14.40
N TYR A 187 -4.82 -24.32 14.16
CA TYR A 187 -3.94 -25.49 14.13
C TYR A 187 -3.95 -26.27 15.45
N TYR A 188 -3.84 -25.54 16.58
CA TYR A 188 -3.83 -26.17 17.90
C TYR A 188 -5.24 -26.37 18.51
N LYS A 189 -6.29 -25.98 17.79
CA LYS A 189 -7.69 -26.00 18.28
C LYS A 189 -7.85 -25.28 19.65
N LYS A 190 -7.18 -24.14 19.80
CA LYS A 190 -7.17 -23.33 21.02
C LYS A 190 -7.72 -21.93 20.74
N PRO A 191 -8.24 -21.22 21.76
CA PRO A 191 -8.61 -19.82 21.60
C PRO A 191 -7.39 -18.93 21.38
N ILE A 192 -7.61 -17.78 20.73
CA ILE A 192 -6.60 -16.72 20.63
C ILE A 192 -6.46 -16.08 22.01
N LYS A 193 -5.29 -16.22 22.63
CA LYS A 193 -4.89 -15.60 23.87
C LYS A 193 -3.74 -14.64 23.64
N ILE A 194 -3.42 -13.82 24.65
CA ILE A 194 -2.39 -12.79 24.59
C ILE A 194 -1.02 -13.34 24.19
N GLU A 195 -0.67 -14.55 24.61
CA GLU A 195 0.63 -15.16 24.34
C GLU A 195 0.84 -15.37 22.81
N ILE A 196 -0.24 -15.84 22.12
CA ILE A 196 -0.19 -16.04 20.66
C ILE A 196 -0.07 -14.70 19.94
N VAL A 197 -0.77 -13.67 20.39
CA VAL A 197 -0.71 -12.34 19.82
C VAL A 197 0.67 -11.72 20.02
N LYS A 198 1.24 -11.80 21.23
CA LYS A 198 2.60 -11.33 21.52
C LYS A 198 3.66 -12.02 20.65
N GLU A 199 3.54 -13.31 20.46
CA GLU A 199 4.44 -14.03 19.54
C GLU A 199 4.33 -13.51 18.09
N GLY A 200 3.11 -13.25 17.63
CA GLY A 200 2.88 -12.62 16.32
C GLY A 200 3.51 -11.23 16.22
N ILE A 201 3.40 -10.42 17.27
CA ILE A 201 4.02 -9.08 17.35
C ILE A 201 5.55 -9.19 17.24
N ILE A 202 6.16 -10.09 18.01
CA ILE A 202 7.61 -10.33 17.97
C ILE A 202 8.05 -10.72 16.54
N ARG A 203 7.29 -11.54 15.85
CA ARG A 203 7.59 -11.94 14.46
C ARG A 203 7.55 -10.76 13.50
N GLU A 204 6.57 -9.86 13.63
CA GLU A 204 6.51 -8.65 12.78
C GLU A 204 7.65 -7.68 13.09
N LEU A 205 7.97 -7.45 14.35
CA LEU A 205 9.11 -6.61 14.74
C LEU A 205 10.44 -7.16 14.22
N ARG A 206 10.60 -8.49 14.18
CA ARG A 206 11.78 -9.13 13.58
C ARG A 206 11.92 -8.85 12.10
N LYS A 207 10.83 -8.88 11.33
CA LYS A 207 10.86 -8.53 9.90
C LYS A 207 11.33 -7.10 9.65
N GLU A 208 11.04 -6.20 10.55
CA GLU A 208 11.42 -4.78 10.46
C GLU A 208 12.80 -4.48 11.07
N ASN A 209 13.58 -5.49 11.50
CA ASN A 209 14.83 -5.34 12.24
C ASN A 209 14.69 -4.45 13.50
N ARG A 210 13.52 -4.44 14.12
CA ARG A 210 13.17 -3.62 15.30
C ARG A 210 13.21 -4.40 16.61
N LEU A 211 13.89 -5.53 16.65
CA LEU A 211 14.07 -6.26 17.91
C LEU A 211 15.04 -5.52 18.82
N THR A 212 14.45 -4.77 19.70
CA THR A 212 15.01 -4.52 21.01
C THR A 212 14.33 -5.48 21.98
N SER A 213 15.13 -6.07 22.88
CA SER A 213 14.69 -6.94 23.98
C SER A 213 13.34 -6.48 24.57
N LEU A 214 12.33 -7.33 24.48
CA LEU A 214 11.16 -7.27 25.34
C LEU A 214 11.49 -7.93 26.67
#